data_43ef45ab5bcdac67903493e4a8172131
#
_entry.id   43ef45ab5bcdac67903493e4a8172131
#
_cell.length_a   1.000
_cell.length_b   1.000
_cell.length_c   1.000
_cell.angle_alpha   90.00
_cell.angle_beta   90.00
_cell.angle_gamma   90.00
#
_symmetry.space_group_name_H-M   'P 1'
#
loop_
_entity.id
_entity.type
_entity.pdbx_description
1 polymer ?
#
loop_
_entity_poly.entity_id
_entity_poly.type
_entity_poly.pdbx_seq_one_letter_code
_entity_poly.pdbx_strand_id
1 'polypeptide(L)'
;LVRKVTFTGSTQVGKQLMAECAATVKRTSMELGGNAPFIVFDDADIDAAVQGAITSKYRNAGQTCVCSNRILVQTSVAEDFTTKFEAAVRSLEMGNGDKEGVSVGPLIDQNAAASVCEFVDDALSKGAKLIAGGAKSPLGDCFVEPTILTNVSRDMRVFSEEMFGPVAPIFTVETEVGAIEIGNDTD
;
A
#
# COMPACT_ATOMS: atom_id res chain seq x y z
N LEU A 1 -9.51 -12.18 -36.31
CA LEU A 1 -8.80 -13.00 -35.30
C LEU A 1 -7.97 -12.12 -34.39
N VAL A 2 -8.23 -12.16 -33.09
CA VAL A 2 -7.44 -11.44 -32.07
C VAL A 2 -6.07 -12.09 -31.95
N ARG A 3 -4.99 -11.30 -32.09
CA ARG A 3 -3.60 -11.78 -32.04
C ARG A 3 -2.83 -11.27 -30.82
N LYS A 4 -3.35 -10.27 -30.12
CA LYS A 4 -2.77 -9.69 -28.91
C LYS A 4 -3.85 -9.41 -27.89
N VAL A 5 -3.55 -9.67 -26.62
CA VAL A 5 -4.36 -9.26 -25.45
C VAL A 5 -3.53 -8.30 -24.63
N THR A 6 -4.12 -7.17 -24.26
CA THR A 6 -3.57 -6.21 -23.32
C THR A 6 -4.53 -6.14 -22.12
N PHE A 7 -3.99 -6.23 -20.91
CA PHE A 7 -4.79 -6.28 -19.69
C PHE A 7 -4.11 -5.46 -18.59
N THR A 8 -4.92 -4.70 -17.86
CA THR A 8 -4.53 -4.04 -16.62
C THR A 8 -5.46 -4.51 -15.52
N GLY A 9 -4.94 -5.03 -14.42
CA GLY A 9 -5.72 -5.52 -13.29
C GLY A 9 -4.93 -6.42 -12.36
N SER A 10 -5.62 -7.29 -11.61
CA SER A 10 -4.96 -8.14 -10.63
C SER A 10 -4.01 -9.16 -11.26
N THR A 11 -2.92 -9.47 -10.56
CA THR A 11 -1.93 -10.49 -10.97
C THR A 11 -2.58 -11.85 -11.19
N GLN A 12 -3.56 -12.24 -10.36
CA GLN A 12 -4.27 -13.50 -10.51
C GLN A 12 -5.01 -13.61 -11.85
N VAL A 13 -5.77 -12.57 -12.23
CA VAL A 13 -6.47 -12.55 -13.53
C VAL A 13 -5.49 -12.48 -14.68
N GLY A 14 -4.40 -11.75 -14.54
CA GLY A 14 -3.32 -11.71 -15.54
C GLY A 14 -2.72 -13.08 -15.81
N LYS A 15 -2.38 -13.84 -14.76
CA LYS A 15 -1.89 -15.23 -14.86
C LYS A 15 -2.89 -16.13 -15.62
N GLN A 16 -4.18 -16.01 -15.30
CA GLN A 16 -5.23 -16.76 -16.00
C GLN A 16 -5.30 -16.41 -17.50
N LEU A 17 -5.34 -15.12 -17.83
CA LEU A 17 -5.41 -14.66 -19.23
C LEU A 17 -4.18 -15.08 -20.03
N MET A 18 -2.99 -15.05 -19.43
CA MET A 18 -1.76 -15.54 -20.08
C MET A 18 -1.86 -17.03 -20.39
N ALA A 19 -2.34 -17.85 -19.45
CA ALA A 19 -2.54 -19.29 -19.66
C ALA A 19 -3.54 -19.56 -20.81
N GLU A 20 -4.66 -18.85 -20.86
CA GLU A 20 -5.65 -18.97 -21.94
C GLU A 20 -5.10 -18.50 -23.30
N CYS A 21 -4.26 -17.46 -23.31
CA CYS A 21 -3.62 -16.96 -24.51
C CYS A 21 -2.59 -17.93 -25.11
N ALA A 22 -1.98 -18.78 -24.28
CA ALA A 22 -0.98 -19.74 -24.69
C ALA A 22 -1.52 -20.75 -25.72
N ALA A 23 -2.77 -21.18 -25.60
CA ALA A 23 -3.42 -22.16 -26.51
C ALA A 23 -3.41 -21.72 -27.98
N THR A 24 -3.33 -20.43 -28.26
CA THR A 24 -3.33 -19.90 -29.64
C THR A 24 -2.12 -18.99 -29.90
N VAL A 25 -1.11 -19.05 -29.02
CA VAL A 25 0.16 -18.29 -29.09
C VAL A 25 -0.08 -16.78 -29.29
N LYS A 26 -1.03 -16.21 -28.53
CA LYS A 26 -1.27 -14.78 -28.57
C LYS A 26 -0.15 -14.01 -27.84
N ARG A 27 0.20 -12.84 -28.36
CA ARG A 27 1.03 -11.90 -27.61
C ARG A 27 0.22 -11.34 -26.43
N THR A 28 0.85 -11.19 -25.27
CA THR A 28 0.25 -10.56 -24.10
C THR A 28 1.06 -9.34 -23.67
N SER A 29 0.36 -8.30 -23.21
CA SER A 29 0.93 -7.16 -22.48
C SER A 29 0.13 -7.03 -21.20
N MET A 30 0.80 -7.20 -20.05
CA MET A 30 0.17 -7.25 -18.74
C MET A 30 0.69 -6.12 -17.87
N GLU A 31 -0.24 -5.29 -17.35
CA GLU A 31 -0.01 -4.29 -16.32
C GLU A 31 -0.73 -4.78 -15.07
N LEU A 32 0.02 -5.28 -14.13
CA LEU A 32 -0.52 -6.02 -12.99
C LEU A 32 -0.26 -5.29 -11.67
N GLY A 33 -0.73 -5.84 -10.58
CA GLY A 33 -0.48 -5.37 -9.24
C GLY A 33 0.99 -5.47 -8.84
N GLY A 34 1.31 -4.93 -7.69
CA GLY A 34 2.65 -4.96 -7.14
C GLY A 34 2.66 -4.76 -5.63
N ASN A 35 3.80 -5.05 -5.02
CA ASN A 35 4.02 -4.89 -3.59
C ASN A 35 5.33 -4.12 -3.33
N ALA A 36 5.44 -2.94 -3.96
CA ALA A 36 6.66 -2.14 -3.97
C ALA A 36 7.07 -1.68 -2.58
N PRO A 37 8.37 -1.76 -2.22
CA PRO A 37 8.91 -1.17 -1.01
C PRO A 37 9.22 0.32 -1.20
N PHE A 38 9.04 1.11 -0.14
CA PHE A 38 9.58 2.46 0.04
C PHE A 38 10.63 2.37 1.15
N ILE A 39 11.88 2.66 0.85
CA ILE A 39 12.99 2.41 1.77
C ILE A 39 13.57 3.74 2.26
N VAL A 40 13.74 3.88 3.58
CA VAL A 40 14.30 5.04 4.25
C VAL A 40 15.51 4.60 5.07
N PHE A 41 16.71 5.03 4.67
CA PHE A 41 17.94 4.82 5.42
C PHE A 41 18.25 6.01 6.35
N ASP A 42 19.25 5.85 7.21
CA ASP A 42 19.61 6.84 8.23
C ASP A 42 20.30 8.10 7.67
N ASP A 43 20.77 8.07 6.44
CA ASP A 43 21.30 9.21 5.71
C ASP A 43 20.24 10.01 4.92
N ALA A 44 18.96 9.58 4.97
CA ALA A 44 17.88 10.23 4.25
C ALA A 44 17.47 11.56 4.90
N ASP A 45 17.04 12.51 4.08
CA ASP A 45 16.25 13.66 4.56
C ASP A 45 14.86 13.14 4.97
N ILE A 46 14.61 13.07 6.28
CA ILE A 46 13.39 12.48 6.83
C ILE A 46 12.15 13.28 6.44
N ASP A 47 12.23 14.61 6.37
CA ASP A 47 11.09 15.44 5.98
C ASP A 47 10.71 15.20 4.50
N ALA A 48 11.70 15.11 3.63
CA ALA A 48 11.50 14.74 2.22
C ALA A 48 10.99 13.30 2.07
N ALA A 49 11.50 12.35 2.87
CA ALA A 49 11.04 10.96 2.88
C ALA A 49 9.57 10.85 3.30
N VAL A 50 9.14 11.60 4.33
CA VAL A 50 7.74 11.67 4.76
C VAL A 50 6.83 12.17 3.65
N GLN A 51 7.19 13.27 2.97
CA GLN A 51 6.42 13.79 1.85
C GLN A 51 6.35 12.81 0.67
N GLY A 52 7.44 12.13 0.38
CA GLY A 52 7.50 11.06 -0.62
C GLY A 52 6.58 9.88 -0.28
N ALA A 53 6.60 9.44 0.97
CA ALA A 53 5.74 8.36 1.47
C ALA A 53 4.24 8.73 1.41
N ILE A 54 3.87 9.95 1.82
CA ILE A 54 2.50 10.48 1.69
C ILE A 54 2.04 10.44 0.22
N THR A 55 2.85 11.00 -0.67
CA THR A 55 2.53 11.06 -2.12
C THR A 55 2.44 9.67 -2.73
N SER A 56 3.34 8.76 -2.36
CA SER A 56 3.32 7.39 -2.88
C SER A 56 2.14 6.59 -2.35
N LYS A 57 1.83 6.69 -1.05
CA LYS A 57 0.87 5.78 -0.41
C LYS A 57 -0.57 6.25 -0.46
N TYR A 58 -0.82 7.55 -0.27
CA TYR A 58 -2.20 8.03 -0.09
C TYR A 58 -2.81 8.68 -1.35
N ARG A 59 -2.03 8.89 -2.40
CA ARG A 59 -2.57 9.28 -3.71
C ARG A 59 -3.64 8.29 -4.16
N ASN A 60 -4.78 8.78 -4.61
CA ASN A 60 -5.92 7.98 -5.03
C ASN A 60 -6.38 6.97 -3.95
N ALA A 61 -6.25 7.35 -2.67
CA ALA A 61 -6.53 6.48 -1.52
C ALA A 61 -5.75 5.14 -1.56
N GLY A 62 -4.54 5.13 -2.10
CA GLY A 62 -3.70 3.93 -2.22
C GLY A 62 -4.11 2.94 -3.32
N GLN A 63 -5.08 3.28 -4.17
CA GLN A 63 -5.60 2.42 -5.23
C GLN A 63 -4.79 2.59 -6.52
N THR A 64 -3.51 2.31 -6.48
CA THR A 64 -2.62 2.37 -7.64
C THR A 64 -1.58 1.24 -7.62
N CYS A 65 -1.32 0.63 -8.80
CA CYS A 65 -0.33 -0.43 -8.96
C CYS A 65 1.13 0.01 -8.67
N VAL A 66 1.39 1.32 -8.71
CA VAL A 66 2.70 1.93 -8.39
C VAL A 66 2.79 2.44 -6.95
N CYS A 67 1.80 2.15 -6.12
CA CYS A 67 1.77 2.54 -4.73
C CYS A 67 2.77 1.73 -3.91
N SER A 68 3.50 2.40 -3.01
CA SER A 68 4.34 1.68 -2.06
C SER A 68 3.47 1.00 -1.01
N ASN A 69 3.49 -0.33 -0.99
CA ASN A 69 2.72 -1.11 -0.02
C ASN A 69 3.49 -1.41 1.26
N ARG A 70 4.82 -1.40 1.20
CA ARG A 70 5.71 -1.68 2.33
C ARG A 70 6.64 -0.51 2.55
N ILE A 71 6.59 0.11 3.73
CA ILE A 71 7.51 1.19 4.12
C ILE A 71 8.58 0.58 5.02
N LEU A 72 9.82 0.47 4.51
CA LEU A 72 10.96 -0.10 5.20
C LEU A 72 11.81 1.05 5.74
N VAL A 73 11.94 1.16 7.05
CA VAL A 73 12.65 2.27 7.70
C VAL A 73 13.77 1.72 8.56
N GLN A 74 14.97 2.25 8.40
CA GLN A 74 16.10 1.86 9.22
C GLN A 74 15.83 2.21 10.68
N THR A 75 16.16 1.28 11.59
CA THR A 75 15.80 1.36 13.02
C THR A 75 16.24 2.66 13.67
N SER A 76 17.42 3.19 13.32
CA SER A 76 17.97 4.42 13.87
C SER A 76 17.12 5.67 13.61
N VAL A 77 16.31 5.70 12.56
CA VAL A 77 15.45 6.84 12.16
C VAL A 77 13.96 6.53 12.22
N ALA A 78 13.60 5.30 12.60
CA ALA A 78 12.21 4.83 12.55
C ALA A 78 11.26 5.63 13.45
N GLU A 79 11.71 6.06 14.62
CA GLU A 79 10.89 6.84 15.55
C GLU A 79 10.62 8.26 15.01
N ASP A 80 11.65 8.95 14.52
CA ASP A 80 11.50 10.30 13.94
C ASP A 80 10.63 10.26 12.68
N PHE A 81 10.91 9.32 11.77
CA PHE A 81 10.09 9.11 10.57
C PHE A 81 8.62 8.83 10.93
N THR A 82 8.35 7.89 11.84
CA THR A 82 6.98 7.50 12.21
C THR A 82 6.22 8.66 12.83
N THR A 83 6.86 9.44 13.71
CA THR A 83 6.25 10.60 14.37
C THR A 83 5.86 11.67 13.35
N LYS A 84 6.77 12.02 12.44
CA LYS A 84 6.51 13.02 11.39
C LYS A 84 5.49 12.51 10.38
N PHE A 85 5.56 11.22 10.02
CA PHE A 85 4.63 10.60 9.09
C PHE A 85 3.21 10.55 9.67
N GLU A 86 3.05 10.22 10.97
CA GLU A 86 1.76 10.29 11.65
C GLU A 86 1.18 11.70 11.60
N ALA A 87 1.96 12.72 11.92
CA ALA A 87 1.50 14.11 11.87
C ALA A 87 1.03 14.49 10.45
N ALA A 88 1.77 14.10 9.42
CA ALA A 88 1.43 14.35 8.04
C ALA A 88 0.15 13.58 7.60
N VAL A 89 0.00 12.32 8.00
CA VAL A 89 -1.20 11.50 7.69
C VAL A 89 -2.43 12.08 8.36
N ARG A 90 -2.33 12.52 9.61
CA ARG A 90 -3.45 13.15 10.35
C ARG A 90 -3.89 14.49 9.73
N SER A 91 -3.03 15.15 8.95
CA SER A 91 -3.37 16.39 8.23
C SER A 91 -4.06 16.15 6.89
N LEU A 92 -4.20 14.89 6.43
CA LEU A 92 -4.88 14.58 5.18
C LEU A 92 -6.40 14.81 5.32
N GLU A 93 -6.93 15.61 4.41
CA GLU A 93 -8.36 15.87 4.31
C GLU A 93 -9.05 14.75 3.53
N MET A 94 -9.99 14.04 4.19
CA MET A 94 -10.77 12.97 3.56
C MET A 94 -12.17 13.45 3.20
N GLY A 95 -12.62 13.11 2.00
CA GLY A 95 -13.95 13.51 1.52
C GLY A 95 -14.19 13.23 0.04
N ASN A 96 -15.24 13.85 -0.50
CA ASN A 96 -15.50 13.81 -1.93
C ASN A 96 -14.50 14.68 -2.68
N GLY A 97 -13.92 14.14 -3.76
CA GLY A 97 -12.85 14.79 -4.52
C GLY A 97 -13.26 16.05 -5.32
N ASP A 98 -14.54 16.43 -5.30
CA ASP A 98 -15.06 17.69 -5.85
C ASP A 98 -14.90 18.88 -4.85
N LYS A 99 -14.52 18.60 -3.61
CA LYS A 99 -14.31 19.61 -2.59
C LYS A 99 -12.84 20.05 -2.55
N GLU A 100 -12.63 21.35 -2.43
CA GLU A 100 -11.30 21.93 -2.28
C GLU A 100 -10.63 21.44 -0.99
N GLY A 101 -9.33 21.13 -1.07
CA GLY A 101 -8.53 20.64 0.06
C GLY A 101 -8.59 19.12 0.29
N VAL A 102 -9.57 18.41 -0.28
CA VAL A 102 -9.66 16.95 -0.14
C VAL A 102 -8.50 16.27 -0.87
N SER A 103 -7.77 15.43 -0.15
CA SER A 103 -6.63 14.68 -0.65
C SER A 103 -6.85 13.17 -0.70
N VAL A 104 -7.80 12.65 0.10
CA VAL A 104 -8.13 11.22 0.16
C VAL A 104 -9.61 11.01 -0.11
N GLY A 105 -9.92 10.37 -1.23
CA GLY A 105 -11.28 10.03 -1.65
C GLY A 105 -11.74 8.65 -1.17
N PRO A 106 -12.93 8.20 -1.62
CA PRO A 106 -13.44 6.87 -1.34
C PRO A 106 -12.67 5.79 -2.11
N LEU A 107 -12.75 4.56 -1.63
CA LEU A 107 -12.41 3.38 -2.42
C LEU A 107 -13.49 3.12 -3.47
N ILE A 108 -13.16 2.27 -4.45
CA ILE A 108 -14.02 2.01 -5.62
C ILE A 108 -15.42 1.49 -5.23
N ASP A 109 -15.49 0.66 -4.20
CA ASP A 109 -16.74 0.12 -3.67
C ASP A 109 -16.61 -0.33 -2.21
N GLN A 110 -17.73 -0.81 -1.64
CA GLN A 110 -17.79 -1.29 -0.25
C GLN A 110 -16.99 -2.59 -0.04
N ASN A 111 -16.82 -3.43 -1.07
CA ASN A 111 -16.04 -4.66 -0.96
C ASN A 111 -14.55 -4.34 -0.85
N ALA A 112 -14.08 -3.37 -1.63
CA ALA A 112 -12.71 -2.86 -1.49
C ALA A 112 -12.46 -2.30 -0.09
N ALA A 113 -13.40 -1.51 0.45
CA ALA A 113 -13.30 -0.98 1.80
C ALA A 113 -13.31 -2.08 2.87
N ALA A 114 -14.13 -3.11 2.71
CA ALA A 114 -14.16 -4.26 3.61
C ALA A 114 -12.84 -5.03 3.56
N SER A 115 -12.33 -5.31 2.36
CA SER A 115 -11.04 -6.00 2.17
C SER A 115 -9.88 -5.25 2.82
N VAL A 116 -9.83 -3.92 2.69
CA VAL A 116 -8.80 -3.10 3.36
C VAL A 116 -8.89 -3.21 4.88
N CYS A 117 -10.12 -3.19 5.45
CA CYS A 117 -10.30 -3.41 6.89
C CYS A 117 -9.83 -4.80 7.33
N GLU A 118 -10.07 -5.85 6.53
CA GLU A 118 -9.58 -7.20 6.82
C GLU A 118 -8.04 -7.28 6.90
N PHE A 119 -7.31 -6.52 6.08
CA PHE A 119 -5.85 -6.40 6.19
C PHE A 119 -5.41 -5.78 7.52
N VAL A 120 -6.12 -4.74 7.95
CA VAL A 120 -5.85 -4.09 9.24
C VAL A 120 -6.14 -5.06 10.40
N ASP A 121 -7.30 -5.74 10.37
CA ASP A 121 -7.70 -6.70 11.39
C ASP A 121 -6.71 -7.88 11.47
N ASP A 122 -6.26 -8.43 10.33
CA ASP A 122 -5.22 -9.47 10.29
C ASP A 122 -3.95 -9.00 10.99
N ALA A 123 -3.46 -7.81 10.63
CA ALA A 123 -2.24 -7.26 11.20
C ALA A 123 -2.36 -7.04 12.71
N LEU A 124 -3.46 -6.44 13.17
CA LEU A 124 -3.71 -6.19 14.59
C LEU A 124 -3.84 -7.48 15.38
N SER A 125 -4.52 -8.50 14.83
CA SER A 125 -4.66 -9.81 15.46
C SER A 125 -3.33 -10.53 15.67
N LYS A 126 -2.33 -10.21 14.83
CA LYS A 126 -0.96 -10.76 14.87
C LYS A 126 0.04 -9.86 15.61
N GLY A 127 -0.44 -8.78 16.24
CA GLY A 127 0.37 -7.95 17.12
C GLY A 127 0.93 -6.68 16.53
N ALA A 128 0.48 -6.27 15.33
CA ALA A 128 0.75 -4.94 14.82
C ALA A 128 0.15 -3.86 15.74
N LYS A 129 0.74 -2.67 15.72
CA LYS A 129 0.24 -1.52 16.46
C LYS A 129 -0.37 -0.50 15.51
N LEU A 130 -1.59 -0.08 15.83
CA LEU A 130 -2.27 1.00 15.13
C LEU A 130 -1.78 2.35 15.62
N ILE A 131 -1.26 3.17 14.72
CA ILE A 131 -0.77 4.53 15.02
C ILE A 131 -1.82 5.58 14.58
N ALA A 132 -2.47 5.36 13.45
CA ALA A 132 -3.52 6.25 12.94
C ALA A 132 -4.55 5.45 12.13
N GLY A 133 -5.77 5.95 12.02
CA GLY A 133 -6.85 5.36 11.22
C GLY A 133 -7.34 4.02 11.74
N GLY A 134 -7.45 3.04 10.86
CA GLY A 134 -7.77 1.65 11.18
C GLY A 134 -9.23 1.26 11.00
N ALA A 135 -10.11 2.19 10.63
CA ALA A 135 -11.54 1.95 10.54
C ALA A 135 -12.17 2.54 9.28
N LYS A 136 -13.40 2.14 9.00
CA LYS A 136 -14.25 2.86 8.05
C LYS A 136 -14.61 4.23 8.61
N SER A 137 -14.61 5.22 7.73
CA SER A 137 -14.98 6.59 8.09
C SER A 137 -16.49 6.77 8.16
N PRO A 138 -16.99 7.66 9.04
CA PRO A 138 -18.41 8.04 9.06
C PRO A 138 -18.89 8.78 7.78
N LEU A 139 -17.98 9.12 6.86
CA LEU A 139 -18.31 9.75 5.58
C LEU A 139 -19.07 8.81 4.63
N GLY A 140 -19.00 7.49 4.83
CA GLY A 140 -19.71 6.49 4.06
C GLY A 140 -18.99 5.15 3.95
N ASP A 141 -19.67 4.13 3.47
CA ASP A 141 -19.23 2.73 3.48
C ASP A 141 -17.99 2.46 2.60
N CYS A 142 -17.68 3.34 1.65
CA CYS A 142 -16.51 3.24 0.78
C CYS A 142 -15.30 4.03 1.31
N PHE A 143 -15.41 4.74 2.43
CA PHE A 143 -14.33 5.52 3.00
C PHE A 143 -13.62 4.75 4.11
N VAL A 144 -12.31 4.58 3.94
CA VAL A 144 -11.41 4.00 4.96
C VAL A 144 -10.41 5.07 5.38
N GLU A 145 -10.25 5.23 6.68
CA GLU A 145 -9.34 6.23 7.24
C GLU A 145 -7.89 5.95 6.82
N PRO A 146 -7.11 7.00 6.46
CA PRO A 146 -5.68 6.87 6.26
C PRO A 146 -5.02 6.22 7.47
N THR A 147 -4.43 5.04 7.26
CA THR A 147 -4.02 4.13 8.33
C THR A 147 -2.51 3.96 8.35
N ILE A 148 -1.93 3.93 9.55
CA ILE A 148 -0.52 3.60 9.79
C ILE A 148 -0.46 2.42 10.76
N LEU A 149 0.31 1.40 10.37
CA LEU A 149 0.60 0.23 11.20
C LEU A 149 2.10 0.15 11.46
N THR A 150 2.48 -0.14 12.70
CA THR A 150 3.87 -0.45 13.10
C THR A 150 3.93 -1.81 13.76
N ASN A 151 5.14 -2.27 14.12
CA ASN A 151 5.34 -3.61 14.66
C ASN A 151 4.76 -4.70 13.76
N VAL A 152 4.90 -4.52 12.45
CA VAL A 152 4.43 -5.47 11.44
C VAL A 152 5.48 -6.55 11.18
N SER A 153 5.03 -7.76 10.90
CA SER A 153 5.86 -8.95 10.69
C SER A 153 5.54 -9.65 9.36
N ARG A 154 6.41 -10.56 8.94
CA ARG A 154 6.32 -11.26 7.66
C ARG A 154 5.13 -12.20 7.52
N ASP A 155 4.53 -12.65 8.62
CA ASP A 155 3.35 -13.51 8.65
C ASP A 155 2.03 -12.77 8.52
N MET A 156 2.06 -11.44 8.49
CA MET A 156 0.90 -10.59 8.26
C MET A 156 0.62 -10.43 6.77
N ARG A 157 -0.66 -10.41 6.39
CA ARG A 157 -1.06 -10.22 4.98
C ARG A 157 -0.51 -8.93 4.37
N VAL A 158 -0.40 -7.87 5.14
CA VAL A 158 0.19 -6.58 4.74
C VAL A 158 1.64 -6.68 4.26
N PHE A 159 2.33 -7.79 4.56
CA PHE A 159 3.70 -8.04 4.08
C PHE A 159 3.73 -8.56 2.64
N SER A 160 2.89 -9.53 2.31
CA SER A 160 2.97 -10.30 1.07
C SER A 160 1.89 -9.98 0.03
N GLU A 161 0.77 -9.39 0.45
CA GLU A 161 -0.36 -9.12 -0.45
C GLU A 161 -0.49 -7.61 -0.78
N GLU A 162 -0.90 -7.31 -2.01
CA GLU A 162 -1.24 -5.94 -2.42
C GLU A 162 -2.55 -5.49 -1.77
N MET A 163 -2.50 -4.43 -0.95
CA MET A 163 -3.69 -3.96 -0.21
C MET A 163 -4.66 -3.11 -1.04
N PHE A 164 -4.16 -2.38 -2.02
CA PHE A 164 -4.93 -1.45 -2.86
C PHE A 164 -5.82 -0.48 -2.07
N GLY A 165 -5.26 0.09 -0.99
CA GLY A 165 -5.97 0.97 -0.06
C GLY A 165 -5.03 1.86 0.77
N PRO A 166 -5.59 2.77 1.59
CA PRO A 166 -4.85 3.81 2.29
C PRO A 166 -4.22 3.30 3.61
N VAL A 167 -3.52 2.18 3.57
CA VAL A 167 -2.86 1.58 4.74
C VAL A 167 -1.35 1.52 4.51
N ALA A 168 -0.59 2.10 5.41
CA ALA A 168 0.87 2.19 5.39
C ALA A 168 1.48 1.33 6.51
N PRO A 169 1.89 0.08 6.23
CA PRO A 169 2.64 -0.71 7.18
C PRO A 169 4.11 -0.29 7.17
N ILE A 170 4.65 0.01 8.36
CA ILE A 170 6.04 0.39 8.57
C ILE A 170 6.80 -0.79 9.18
N PHE A 171 7.79 -1.27 8.44
CA PHE A 171 8.73 -2.32 8.85
C PHE A 171 10.05 -1.69 9.24
N THR A 172 10.65 -2.11 10.34
CA THR A 172 11.99 -1.67 10.73
C THR A 172 13.03 -2.62 10.18
N VAL A 173 14.15 -2.06 9.72
CA VAL A 173 15.30 -2.79 9.18
C VAL A 173 16.59 -2.29 9.84
N GLU A 174 17.50 -3.21 10.16
CA GLU A 174 18.76 -2.85 10.81
C GLU A 174 19.83 -2.38 9.80
N THR A 175 19.83 -2.98 8.62
CA THR A 175 20.90 -2.80 7.62
C THR A 175 20.34 -2.65 6.22
N GLU A 176 21.13 -2.07 5.32
CA GLU A 176 20.84 -2.02 3.88
C GLU A 176 20.60 -3.42 3.30
N VAL A 177 21.42 -4.39 3.64
CA VAL A 177 21.26 -5.78 3.18
C VAL A 177 19.90 -6.34 3.61
N GLY A 178 19.53 -6.15 4.88
CA GLY A 178 18.21 -6.56 5.38
C GLY A 178 17.05 -5.86 4.66
N ALA A 179 17.19 -4.58 4.32
CA ALA A 179 16.19 -3.86 3.55
C ALA A 179 16.03 -4.43 2.13
N ILE A 180 17.14 -4.74 1.47
CA ILE A 180 17.15 -5.36 0.13
C ILE A 180 16.53 -6.76 0.16
N GLU A 181 16.87 -7.58 1.17
CA GLU A 181 16.28 -8.91 1.35
C GLU A 181 14.76 -8.83 1.53
N ILE A 182 14.29 -7.97 2.44
CA ILE A 182 12.85 -7.77 2.67
C ILE A 182 12.18 -7.17 1.42
N GLY A 183 12.85 -6.23 0.75
CA GLY A 183 12.35 -5.60 -0.47
C GLY A 183 12.07 -6.59 -1.59
N ASN A 184 12.90 -7.63 -1.70
CA ASN A 184 12.79 -8.67 -2.72
C ASN A 184 11.97 -9.90 -2.27
N ASP A 185 11.55 -9.97 -1.00
CA ASP A 185 10.75 -11.07 -0.45
C ASP A 185 9.26 -10.89 -0.81
N THR A 186 8.96 -11.04 -2.11
CA THR A 186 7.61 -10.91 -2.70
C THR A 186 7.56 -11.68 -4.02
N ASP A 187 6.36 -12.09 -4.43
CA ASP A 187 6.10 -12.80 -5.69
C ASP A 187 6.26 -11.89 -6.93
#